data_889ed87de994418d9e76741841c9a59b
#
_entry.id   889ed87de994418d9e76741841c9a59b
#
_cell.length_a   1.000
_cell.length_b   1.000
_cell.length_c   1.000
_cell.angle_alpha   90.00
_cell.angle_beta   90.00
_cell.angle_gamma   90.00
#
_symmetry.space_group_name_H-M   'P 1'
#
loop_
_entity.id
_entity.type
_entity.pdbx_description
1 polymer ?
#
loop_
_entity_poly.entity_id
_entity_poly.type
_entity_poly.pdbx_seq_one_letter_code
_entity_poly.pdbx_strand_id
1 'polypeptide(L)'
;SISGTGVGELLDDVVELFELREAEETEHKLPQIAIIGQPNVGKSTLLNALLGEERNIVTDVPGTTRDSIHTVYNKFGKNFLLIDTAGIRRKTKVHEDLEFYSVIRAIKSLEECDVCLLMIDAQHGIEAQDSNLFNLAIKKHKGIVILVNKWDLEEKETNTLYQYEKTLQHKLAPFNDVPILFISALTKQRIFQVVETALDVAERRKQKIKTSDLNEFLAEALEKSPPASYKGKLVKIKYVNQVPT
;
A
#
# COMPACT_ATOMS: atom_id res chain seq x y z
N SER A 1 3.29 45.05 -23.00
CA SER A 1 2.28 46.09 -23.03
C SER A 1 1.77 46.38 -21.59
N ILE A 2 1.59 47.65 -21.31
CA ILE A 2 1.35 48.18 -19.94
C ILE A 2 -0.13 48.11 -19.52
N SER A 3 -1.02 47.48 -20.29
CA SER A 3 -2.47 47.61 -20.13
C SER A 3 -3.20 46.30 -19.74
N GLY A 4 -2.52 45.25 -19.33
CA GLY A 4 -3.20 44.03 -18.79
C GLY A 4 -4.26 43.36 -19.71
N THR A 5 -4.52 43.93 -20.89
CA THR A 5 -5.41 43.37 -21.91
C THR A 5 -4.73 42.14 -22.54
N GLY A 6 -5.36 40.97 -22.43
CA GLY A 6 -4.85 39.70 -22.96
C GLY A 6 -4.33 38.73 -21.88
N VAL A 7 -4.21 39.15 -20.62
CA VAL A 7 -3.79 38.23 -19.53
C VAL A 7 -4.91 37.23 -19.21
N GLY A 8 -6.18 37.68 -19.29
CA GLY A 8 -7.34 36.82 -19.11
C GLY A 8 -7.40 35.72 -20.18
N GLU A 9 -7.29 36.10 -21.46
CA GLU A 9 -7.29 35.15 -22.58
C GLU A 9 -6.12 34.16 -22.47
N LEU A 10 -4.92 34.62 -22.10
CA LEU A 10 -3.77 33.74 -21.88
C LEU A 10 -4.00 32.75 -20.72
N LEU A 11 -4.64 33.18 -19.66
CA LEU A 11 -4.96 32.31 -18.53
C LEU A 11 -6.03 31.29 -18.91
N ASP A 12 -7.03 31.68 -19.68
CA ASP A 12 -8.08 30.79 -20.17
C ASP A 12 -7.47 29.72 -21.12
N ASP A 13 -6.60 30.11 -22.05
CA ASP A 13 -5.85 29.19 -22.92
C ASP A 13 -4.97 28.21 -22.11
N VAL A 14 -4.31 28.68 -21.05
CA VAL A 14 -3.50 27.85 -20.16
C VAL A 14 -4.37 26.87 -19.38
N VAL A 15 -5.52 27.29 -18.88
CA VAL A 15 -6.47 26.42 -18.16
C VAL A 15 -7.03 25.35 -19.08
N GLU A 16 -7.40 25.72 -20.31
CA GLU A 16 -7.89 24.77 -21.32
C GLU A 16 -6.84 23.71 -21.68
N LEU A 17 -5.56 24.10 -21.76
CA LEU A 17 -4.46 23.16 -21.92
C LEU A 17 -4.26 22.20 -20.74
N PHE A 18 -4.53 22.62 -19.51
CA PHE A 18 -4.49 21.74 -18.34
C PHE A 18 -5.66 20.76 -18.32
N GLU A 19 -6.86 21.17 -18.65
CA GLU A 19 -8.04 20.29 -18.75
C GLU A 19 -7.86 19.22 -19.83
N LEU A 20 -7.27 19.56 -20.97
CA LEU A 20 -6.94 18.60 -22.03
C LEU A 20 -5.90 17.57 -21.60
N ARG A 21 -4.91 17.96 -20.79
CA ARG A 21 -3.91 17.01 -20.26
C ARG A 21 -4.47 16.09 -19.19
N GLU A 22 -5.35 16.57 -18.33
CA GLU A 22 -6.04 15.71 -17.35
C GLU A 22 -6.96 14.67 -18.03
N ALA A 23 -7.57 14.99 -19.16
CA ALA A 23 -8.41 14.08 -19.92
C ALA A 23 -7.61 12.96 -20.64
N GLU A 24 -6.36 13.21 -21.03
CA GLU A 24 -5.49 12.18 -21.63
C GLU A 24 -4.80 11.27 -20.60
N GLU A 25 -4.64 11.69 -19.33
CA GLU A 25 -4.01 10.88 -18.29
C GLU A 25 -4.95 9.91 -17.55
N THR A 26 -6.23 9.90 -17.86
CA THR A 26 -7.17 8.89 -17.33
C THR A 26 -7.17 7.57 -18.10
N GLU A 27 -6.08 7.19 -18.75
CA GLU A 27 -5.86 5.77 -19.02
C GLU A 27 -5.80 5.04 -17.66
N HIS A 28 -6.71 4.10 -17.47
CA HIS A 28 -6.83 3.27 -16.27
C HIS A 28 -5.51 2.55 -15.95
N LYS A 29 -4.59 3.26 -15.27
CA LYS A 29 -3.37 2.62 -14.77
C LYS A 29 -3.80 1.51 -13.82
N LEU A 30 -3.38 0.28 -14.11
CA LEU A 30 -3.61 -0.86 -13.25
C LEU A 30 -3.07 -0.55 -11.84
N PRO A 31 -3.78 -0.93 -10.77
CA PRO A 31 -3.27 -0.78 -9.41
C PRO A 31 -1.91 -1.45 -9.27
N GLN A 32 -0.96 -0.76 -8.65
CA GLN A 32 0.39 -1.23 -8.46
C GLN A 32 0.55 -1.80 -7.04
N ILE A 33 0.88 -3.08 -6.93
CA ILE A 33 0.95 -3.79 -5.66
C ILE A 33 2.38 -4.30 -5.44
N ALA A 34 2.97 -3.96 -4.29
CA ALA A 34 4.28 -4.45 -3.87
C ALA A 34 4.16 -5.45 -2.72
N ILE A 35 5.04 -6.47 -2.71
CA ILE A 35 5.17 -7.43 -1.60
C ILE A 35 6.46 -7.09 -0.85
N ILE A 36 6.34 -6.66 0.39
CA ILE A 36 7.47 -6.25 1.25
C ILE A 36 7.47 -7.05 2.56
N GLY A 37 8.55 -6.98 3.30
CA GLY A 37 8.74 -7.67 4.59
C GLY A 37 10.16 -8.22 4.73
N GLN A 38 10.47 -8.78 5.89
CA GLN A 38 11.78 -9.33 6.22
C GLN A 38 12.21 -10.51 5.32
N PRO A 39 13.49 -10.87 5.28
CA PRO A 39 13.93 -12.10 4.65
C PRO A 39 13.20 -13.33 5.22
N ASN A 40 12.96 -14.33 4.40
CA ASN A 40 12.37 -15.64 4.77
C ASN A 40 10.93 -15.64 5.30
N VAL A 41 10.21 -14.52 5.32
CA VAL A 41 8.78 -14.46 5.69
C VAL A 41 7.86 -15.12 4.64
N GLY A 42 8.37 -15.51 3.46
CA GLY A 42 7.61 -16.22 2.44
C GLY A 42 7.18 -15.40 1.23
N LYS A 43 7.81 -14.23 0.97
CA LYS A 43 7.48 -13.36 -0.20
C LYS A 43 7.55 -14.08 -1.53
N SER A 44 8.61 -14.85 -1.77
CA SER A 44 8.77 -15.63 -3.02
C SER A 44 7.74 -16.74 -3.14
N THR A 45 7.36 -17.36 -2.02
CA THR A 45 6.31 -18.39 -1.97
C THR A 45 4.95 -17.78 -2.31
N LEU A 46 4.62 -16.61 -1.74
CA LEU A 46 3.39 -15.88 -2.05
C LEU A 46 3.35 -15.47 -3.53
N LEU A 47 4.45 -14.91 -4.06
CA LEU A 47 4.54 -14.54 -5.46
C LEU A 47 4.29 -15.75 -6.38
N ASN A 48 4.90 -16.90 -6.08
CA ASN A 48 4.69 -18.13 -6.84
C ASN A 48 3.25 -18.67 -6.69
N ALA A 49 2.65 -18.54 -5.51
CA ALA A 49 1.26 -18.93 -5.29
C ALA A 49 0.28 -18.06 -6.10
N LEU A 50 0.55 -16.76 -6.22
CA LEU A 50 -0.25 -15.81 -7.01
C LEU A 50 -0.10 -16.07 -8.52
N LEU A 51 1.14 -16.17 -9.00
CA LEU A 51 1.40 -16.29 -10.44
C LEU A 51 1.14 -17.71 -10.98
N GLY A 52 1.21 -18.76 -10.12
CA GLY A 52 1.11 -20.16 -10.49
C GLY A 52 2.39 -20.66 -11.16
N GLU A 53 2.44 -21.96 -11.45
CA GLU A 53 3.59 -22.59 -12.14
C GLU A 53 3.62 -22.28 -13.65
N GLU A 54 2.51 -21.88 -14.23
CA GLU A 54 2.44 -21.48 -15.62
C GLU A 54 3.04 -20.08 -15.79
N ARG A 55 4.16 -20.04 -16.49
CA ARG A 55 4.92 -18.86 -16.92
C ARG A 55 4.09 -18.05 -17.92
N ASN A 56 3.05 -17.37 -17.51
CA ASN A 56 2.29 -16.52 -18.41
C ASN A 56 2.58 -15.05 -18.15
N ILE A 57 3.29 -14.51 -19.15
CA ILE A 57 3.38 -13.12 -19.57
C ILE A 57 4.12 -12.23 -18.57
N VAL A 58 5.45 -12.34 -18.61
CA VAL A 58 6.31 -11.19 -18.36
C VAL A 58 6.16 -10.28 -19.59
N THR A 59 5.26 -9.35 -19.55
CA THR A 59 5.34 -8.20 -20.44
C THR A 59 6.33 -7.24 -19.79
N ASP A 60 7.54 -7.18 -20.36
CA ASP A 60 8.44 -6.06 -20.11
C ASP A 60 7.68 -4.84 -20.61
N VAL A 61 7.17 -4.01 -19.70
CA VAL A 61 6.55 -2.74 -20.05
C VAL A 61 7.70 -1.84 -20.52
N PRO A 62 7.77 -1.44 -21.82
CA PRO A 62 8.82 -0.58 -22.30
C PRO A 62 8.74 0.78 -21.61
N GLY A 63 9.84 1.22 -20.97
CA GLY A 63 9.92 2.54 -20.34
C GLY A 63 10.26 2.55 -18.86
N THR A 64 10.36 1.39 -18.19
CA THR A 64 10.88 1.30 -16.82
C THR A 64 12.39 1.16 -16.84
N THR A 65 13.07 1.93 -15.99
CA THR A 65 14.53 1.88 -15.79
C THR A 65 15.00 0.42 -15.63
N ARG A 66 16.14 0.10 -16.21
CA ARG A 66 16.79 -1.22 -16.41
C ARG A 66 16.78 -2.24 -15.25
N ASP A 67 16.23 -1.91 -14.07
CA ASP A 67 16.36 -2.71 -12.85
C ASP A 67 15.04 -3.22 -12.22
N SER A 68 13.87 -2.77 -12.65
CA SER A 68 12.57 -3.17 -12.07
C SER A 68 11.76 -4.00 -13.06
N ILE A 69 11.57 -5.29 -12.77
CA ILE A 69 10.66 -6.14 -13.57
C ILE A 69 9.30 -6.15 -12.87
N HIS A 70 8.32 -5.59 -13.55
CA HIS A 70 6.92 -5.64 -13.12
C HIS A 70 6.20 -6.81 -13.81
N THR A 71 5.28 -7.43 -13.11
CA THR A 71 4.50 -8.55 -13.66
C THR A 71 3.02 -8.23 -13.62
N VAL A 72 2.36 -8.25 -14.78
CA VAL A 72 0.90 -8.10 -14.85
C VAL A 72 0.24 -9.36 -14.30
N TYR A 73 -0.64 -9.17 -13.33
CA TYR A 73 -1.55 -10.21 -12.86
C TYR A 73 -2.89 -10.06 -13.57
N ASN A 74 -3.32 -11.11 -14.25
CA ASN A 74 -4.61 -11.15 -14.94
C ASN A 74 -5.23 -12.54 -14.74
N LYS A 75 -5.83 -12.79 -13.59
CA LYS A 75 -6.51 -14.05 -13.27
C LYS A 75 -7.81 -13.76 -12.51
N PHE A 76 -8.80 -14.62 -12.68
CA PHE A 76 -10.09 -14.56 -11.99
C PHE A 76 -10.80 -13.19 -12.12
N GLY A 77 -10.66 -12.54 -13.28
CA GLY A 77 -11.24 -11.22 -13.53
C GLY A 77 -10.60 -10.06 -12.74
N LYS A 78 -9.44 -10.28 -12.12
CA LYS A 78 -8.70 -9.26 -11.37
C LYS A 78 -7.43 -8.88 -12.13
N ASN A 79 -7.22 -7.57 -12.32
CA ASN A 79 -6.09 -7.01 -13.05
C ASN A 79 -5.31 -6.02 -12.19
N PHE A 80 -4.01 -6.24 -12.02
CA PHE A 80 -3.10 -5.34 -11.31
C PHE A 80 -1.65 -5.61 -11.70
N LEU A 81 -0.75 -4.72 -11.34
CA LEU A 81 0.67 -4.82 -11.58
C LEU A 81 1.42 -5.18 -10.30
N LEU A 82 2.14 -6.29 -10.30
CA LEU A 82 3.06 -6.66 -9.22
C LEU A 82 4.42 -5.99 -9.45
N ILE A 83 4.87 -5.20 -8.47
CA ILE A 83 6.11 -4.42 -8.51
C ILE A 83 7.29 -5.23 -8.00
N ASP A 84 8.46 -5.05 -8.64
CA ASP A 84 9.75 -5.65 -8.25
C ASP A 84 9.74 -7.17 -8.07
N THR A 85 9.07 -7.87 -8.97
CA THR A 85 9.02 -9.33 -8.96
C THR A 85 10.39 -9.98 -9.18
N ALA A 86 11.32 -9.32 -9.91
CA ALA A 86 12.67 -9.80 -10.14
C ALA A 86 13.50 -9.85 -8.86
N GLY A 87 13.37 -8.85 -7.99
CA GLY A 87 14.06 -8.82 -6.70
C GLY A 87 13.63 -9.97 -5.79
N ILE A 88 12.36 -10.35 -5.85
CA ILE A 88 11.81 -11.49 -5.10
C ILE A 88 12.30 -12.83 -5.68
N ARG A 89 12.42 -12.96 -7.01
CA ARG A 89 12.84 -14.20 -7.70
C ARG A 89 14.33 -14.47 -7.61
N ARG A 90 15.19 -13.44 -7.67
CA ARG A 90 16.67 -13.60 -7.65
C ARG A 90 17.21 -14.10 -6.31
N LYS A 91 16.49 -13.88 -5.20
CA LYS A 91 16.91 -14.31 -3.84
C LYS A 91 17.06 -15.81 -3.64
N THR A 92 16.54 -16.64 -4.53
CA THR A 92 16.71 -18.09 -4.45
C THR A 92 18.12 -18.58 -4.77
N LYS A 93 19.04 -17.71 -5.23
CA LYS A 93 20.35 -18.13 -5.76
C LYS A 93 21.61 -17.55 -5.09
N VAL A 94 21.51 -16.55 -4.19
CA VAL A 94 22.72 -15.90 -3.61
C VAL A 94 22.55 -15.67 -2.12
N HIS A 95 23.54 -16.07 -1.33
CA HIS A 95 23.49 -16.19 0.15
C HIS A 95 24.27 -15.12 0.93
N GLU A 96 24.78 -14.04 0.33
CA GLU A 96 25.61 -13.05 1.05
C GLU A 96 25.14 -11.59 0.82
N ASP A 97 25.17 -10.76 1.85
CA ASP A 97 24.78 -9.33 1.93
C ASP A 97 23.29 -8.99 1.78
N LEU A 98 22.40 -9.84 2.28
CA LEU A 98 20.98 -9.85 1.94
C LEU A 98 20.12 -8.80 2.69
N GLU A 99 20.51 -8.33 3.88
CA GLU A 99 19.62 -7.48 4.69
C GLU A 99 19.58 -6.04 4.18
N PHE A 100 20.71 -5.42 3.94
CA PHE A 100 20.79 -4.02 3.49
C PHE A 100 20.13 -3.82 2.11
N TYR A 101 20.44 -4.67 1.14
CA TYR A 101 19.82 -4.63 -0.19
C TYR A 101 18.30 -4.92 -0.14
N SER A 102 17.87 -5.71 0.85
CA SER A 102 16.44 -5.99 1.05
C SER A 102 15.66 -4.76 1.47
N VAL A 103 16.21 -3.94 2.36
CA VAL A 103 15.59 -2.70 2.84
C VAL A 103 15.53 -1.65 1.72
N ILE A 104 16.63 -1.44 0.98
CA ILE A 104 16.67 -0.47 -0.14
C ILE A 104 15.62 -0.84 -1.20
N ARG A 105 15.48 -2.12 -1.53
CA ARG A 105 14.47 -2.58 -2.48
C ARG A 105 13.06 -2.38 -1.96
N ALA A 106 12.81 -2.68 -0.68
CA ALA A 106 11.52 -2.44 -0.07
C ALA A 106 11.14 -0.94 -0.12
N ILE A 107 12.12 -0.05 0.09
CA ILE A 107 11.92 1.39 -0.03
C ILE A 107 11.55 1.77 -1.48
N LYS A 108 12.30 1.26 -2.47
CA LYS A 108 12.02 1.52 -3.89
C LYS A 108 10.65 1.00 -4.30
N SER A 109 10.32 -0.24 -3.91
CA SER A 109 9.00 -0.82 -4.21
C SER A 109 7.87 -0.03 -3.55
N LEU A 110 8.08 0.51 -2.34
CA LEU A 110 7.14 1.40 -1.65
C LEU A 110 6.98 2.74 -2.37
N GLU A 111 7.99 3.25 -3.04
CA GLU A 111 7.85 4.50 -3.80
C GLU A 111 6.97 4.33 -5.03
N GLU A 112 7.07 3.21 -5.69
CA GLU A 112 6.38 2.93 -6.94
C GLU A 112 4.94 2.39 -6.75
N CYS A 113 4.64 1.66 -5.65
CA CYS A 113 3.35 1.00 -5.47
C CYS A 113 2.22 1.94 -5.02
N ASP A 114 0.99 1.51 -5.27
CA ASP A 114 -0.23 2.08 -4.68
C ASP A 114 -0.55 1.41 -3.35
N VAL A 115 -0.40 0.08 -3.29
CA VAL A 115 -0.67 -0.74 -2.12
C VAL A 115 0.52 -1.64 -1.83
N CYS A 116 0.95 -1.69 -0.57
CA CYS A 116 1.95 -2.64 -0.12
C CYS A 116 1.33 -3.78 0.70
N LEU A 117 1.73 -5.00 0.39
CA LEU A 117 1.47 -6.20 1.16
C LEU A 117 2.65 -6.41 2.10
N LEU A 118 2.51 -5.99 3.37
CA LEU A 118 3.54 -6.18 4.39
C LEU A 118 3.41 -7.60 4.96
N MET A 119 4.34 -8.47 4.60
CA MET A 119 4.38 -9.85 5.09
C MET A 119 5.19 -9.95 6.38
N ILE A 120 4.59 -10.56 7.39
CA ILE A 120 5.23 -10.92 8.66
C ILE A 120 5.13 -12.43 8.88
N ASP A 121 6.04 -12.98 9.67
CA ASP A 121 6.02 -14.38 10.08
C ASP A 121 5.14 -14.57 11.30
N ALA A 122 4.19 -15.51 11.25
CA ALA A 122 3.29 -15.78 12.37
C ALA A 122 4.04 -16.14 13.66
N GLN A 123 5.14 -16.90 13.54
CA GLN A 123 5.92 -17.38 14.68
C GLN A 123 6.71 -16.28 15.40
N HIS A 124 7.11 -15.22 14.68
CA HIS A 124 7.90 -14.10 15.23
C HIS A 124 7.04 -12.87 15.55
N GLY A 125 5.88 -12.76 14.88
CA GLY A 125 5.03 -11.59 14.99
C GLY A 125 5.66 -10.36 14.31
N ILE A 126 5.21 -9.16 14.72
CA ILE A 126 5.74 -7.91 14.18
C ILE A 126 7.02 -7.51 14.93
N GLU A 127 8.10 -7.34 14.19
CA GLU A 127 9.41 -6.96 14.70
C GLU A 127 9.74 -5.50 14.37
N ALA A 128 10.88 -5.00 14.86
CA ALA A 128 11.30 -3.61 14.68
C ALA A 128 11.44 -3.23 13.19
N GLN A 129 11.96 -4.14 12.35
CA GLN A 129 12.10 -3.90 10.91
C GLN A 129 10.75 -3.81 10.21
N ASP A 130 9.78 -4.65 10.59
CA ASP A 130 8.42 -4.60 10.03
C ASP A 130 7.71 -3.30 10.43
N SER A 131 7.88 -2.87 11.69
CA SER A 131 7.37 -1.59 12.18
C SER A 131 7.97 -0.42 11.43
N ASN A 132 9.26 -0.46 11.09
CA ASN A 132 9.91 0.57 10.28
C ASN A 132 9.35 0.62 8.85
N LEU A 133 9.14 -0.54 8.21
CA LEU A 133 8.52 -0.63 6.88
C LEU A 133 7.06 -0.14 6.90
N PHE A 134 6.31 -0.49 7.92
CA PHE A 134 4.95 0.00 8.14
C PHE A 134 4.90 1.52 8.25
N ASN A 135 5.71 2.09 9.15
CA ASN A 135 5.79 3.54 9.34
C ASN A 135 6.23 4.28 8.06
N LEU A 136 7.13 3.69 7.29
CA LEU A 136 7.55 4.24 6.01
C LEU A 136 6.40 4.23 5.00
N ALA A 137 5.62 3.15 4.93
CA ALA A 137 4.45 3.07 4.05
C ALA A 137 3.39 4.12 4.41
N ILE A 138 3.12 4.32 5.71
CA ILE A 138 2.25 5.40 6.20
C ILE A 138 2.78 6.78 5.77
N LYS A 139 4.08 7.04 6.01
CA LYS A 139 4.72 8.31 5.65
C LYS A 139 4.68 8.60 4.14
N LYS A 140 4.71 7.55 3.32
CA LYS A 140 4.59 7.63 1.85
C LYS A 140 3.13 7.58 1.38
N HIS A 141 2.16 7.61 2.28
CA HIS A 141 0.72 7.58 1.98
C HIS A 141 0.29 6.39 1.12
N LYS A 142 0.87 5.21 1.35
CA LYS A 142 0.54 3.99 0.61
C LYS A 142 -0.63 3.24 1.26
N GLY A 143 -1.43 2.54 0.48
CA GLY A 143 -2.34 1.53 1.00
C GLY A 143 -1.54 0.39 1.65
N ILE A 144 -2.02 -0.16 2.75
CA ILE A 144 -1.31 -1.22 3.47
C ILE A 144 -2.27 -2.36 3.74
N VAL A 145 -1.80 -3.59 3.48
CA VAL A 145 -2.42 -4.83 3.95
C VAL A 145 -1.36 -5.64 4.67
N ILE A 146 -1.64 -6.07 5.89
CA ILE A 146 -0.72 -6.91 6.65
C ILE A 146 -1.07 -8.38 6.40
N LEU A 147 -0.05 -9.16 6.03
CA LEU A 147 -0.17 -10.58 5.78
C LEU A 147 0.63 -11.34 6.83
N VAL A 148 -0.08 -11.98 7.77
CA VAL A 148 0.52 -12.89 8.75
C VAL A 148 0.64 -14.25 8.07
N ASN A 149 1.86 -14.55 7.58
CA ASN A 149 2.16 -15.77 6.83
C ASN A 149 2.66 -16.90 7.72
N LYS A 150 2.65 -18.11 7.20
CA LYS A 150 2.96 -19.37 7.90
C LYS A 150 1.95 -19.69 9.01
N TRP A 151 0.72 -19.24 8.84
CA TRP A 151 -0.37 -19.48 9.78
C TRP A 151 -0.74 -20.98 9.94
N ASP A 152 -0.27 -21.80 9.02
CA ASP A 152 -0.37 -23.27 9.08
C ASP A 152 0.49 -23.90 10.18
N LEU A 153 1.54 -23.20 10.64
CA LEU A 153 2.47 -23.65 11.69
C LEU A 153 2.03 -23.25 13.10
N GLU A 154 1.03 -22.38 13.21
CA GLU A 154 0.52 -21.93 14.52
C GLU A 154 -0.44 -22.95 15.13
N GLU A 155 -0.29 -23.19 16.43
CA GLU A 155 -1.24 -23.99 17.20
C GLU A 155 -2.57 -23.23 17.36
N LYS A 156 -3.66 -23.85 16.90
CA LYS A 156 -4.97 -23.19 16.83
C LYS A 156 -5.80 -23.53 18.06
N GLU A 157 -5.66 -22.71 19.10
CA GLU A 157 -6.63 -22.68 20.20
C GLU A 157 -7.83 -21.76 19.83
N THR A 158 -8.92 -21.88 20.58
CA THR A 158 -10.21 -21.22 20.27
C THR A 158 -10.10 -19.68 20.09
N ASN A 159 -9.11 -19.03 20.70
CA ASN A 159 -8.94 -17.58 20.68
C ASN A 159 -7.62 -17.08 20.07
N THR A 160 -6.78 -17.97 19.53
CA THR A 160 -5.42 -17.61 19.04
C THR A 160 -5.46 -16.47 18.02
N LEU A 161 -6.35 -16.57 17.03
CA LEU A 161 -6.49 -15.56 15.99
C LEU A 161 -6.88 -14.19 16.57
N TYR A 162 -7.87 -14.13 17.42
CA TYR A 162 -8.35 -12.89 18.04
C TYR A 162 -7.27 -12.22 18.90
N GLN A 163 -6.57 -13.01 19.73
CA GLN A 163 -5.50 -12.50 20.58
C GLN A 163 -4.32 -11.98 19.75
N TYR A 164 -3.96 -12.68 18.69
CA TYR A 164 -2.89 -12.28 17.78
C TYR A 164 -3.24 -10.97 17.09
N GLU A 165 -4.45 -10.88 16.52
CA GLU A 165 -4.95 -9.68 15.86
C GLU A 165 -4.96 -8.48 16.82
N LYS A 166 -5.47 -8.64 18.03
CA LYS A 166 -5.47 -7.59 19.06
C LYS A 166 -4.06 -7.13 19.43
N THR A 167 -3.11 -8.05 19.53
CA THR A 167 -1.70 -7.72 19.77
C THR A 167 -1.10 -6.91 18.64
N LEU A 168 -1.39 -7.28 17.38
CA LEU A 168 -0.96 -6.52 16.21
C LEU A 168 -1.57 -5.13 16.19
N GLN A 169 -2.88 -5.01 16.38
CA GLN A 169 -3.56 -3.71 16.41
C GLN A 169 -2.99 -2.78 17.48
N HIS A 170 -2.64 -3.31 18.66
CA HIS A 170 -1.99 -2.52 19.70
C HIS A 170 -0.60 -2.01 19.26
N LYS A 171 0.18 -2.83 18.56
CA LYS A 171 1.51 -2.44 18.05
C LYS A 171 1.43 -1.46 16.87
N LEU A 172 0.34 -1.48 16.11
CA LEU A 172 0.11 -0.62 14.95
C LEU A 172 -0.59 0.69 15.29
N ALA A 173 -1.03 0.86 16.53
CA ALA A 173 -1.73 2.07 16.97
C ALA A 173 -0.97 3.34 16.54
N PRO A 174 -1.68 4.40 16.09
CA PRO A 174 -3.12 4.58 16.07
C PRO A 174 -3.86 4.00 14.85
N PHE A 175 -3.18 3.27 13.95
CA PHE A 175 -3.72 2.78 12.68
C PHE A 175 -4.40 1.40 12.85
N ASN A 176 -5.58 1.39 13.48
CA ASN A 176 -6.31 0.14 13.81
C ASN A 176 -7.21 -0.36 12.67
N ASP A 177 -7.32 0.40 11.58
CA ASP A 177 -8.17 0.14 10.42
C ASP A 177 -7.45 -0.60 9.28
N VAL A 178 -6.14 -0.88 9.46
CA VAL A 178 -5.34 -1.60 8.47
C VAL A 178 -5.80 -3.06 8.39
N PRO A 179 -6.17 -3.58 7.21
CA PRO A 179 -6.56 -4.97 7.05
C PRO A 179 -5.44 -5.94 7.42
N ILE A 180 -5.77 -6.95 8.23
CA ILE A 180 -4.86 -8.02 8.65
C ILE A 180 -5.42 -9.34 8.14
N LEU A 181 -4.63 -10.07 7.35
CA LEU A 181 -4.98 -11.38 6.83
C LEU A 181 -4.01 -12.45 7.33
N PHE A 182 -4.55 -13.54 7.86
CA PHE A 182 -3.79 -14.71 8.28
C PHE A 182 -3.78 -15.72 7.15
N ILE A 183 -2.59 -15.96 6.56
CA ILE A 183 -2.43 -16.75 5.34
C ILE A 183 -1.40 -17.87 5.50
N SER A 184 -1.45 -18.84 4.62
CA SER A 184 -0.31 -19.71 4.33
C SER A 184 -0.02 -19.67 2.83
N ALA A 185 1.10 -19.06 2.49
CA ALA A 185 1.56 -19.02 1.10
C ALA A 185 1.94 -20.41 0.58
N LEU A 186 2.39 -21.30 1.47
CA LEU A 186 2.78 -22.68 1.13
C LEU A 186 1.56 -23.54 0.79
N THR A 187 0.54 -23.54 1.66
CA THR A 187 -0.68 -24.31 1.46
C THR A 187 -1.72 -23.61 0.59
N LYS A 188 -1.41 -22.40 0.13
CA LYS A 188 -2.28 -21.50 -0.65
C LYS A 188 -3.55 -21.07 0.09
N GLN A 189 -3.55 -21.13 1.42
CA GLN A 189 -4.70 -20.73 2.24
C GLN A 189 -4.92 -19.23 2.17
N ARG A 190 -6.14 -18.79 1.82
CA ARG A 190 -6.60 -17.39 1.72
C ARG A 190 -5.85 -16.51 0.73
N ILE A 191 -5.12 -17.07 -0.23
CA ILE A 191 -4.36 -16.29 -1.22
C ILE A 191 -5.27 -15.45 -2.11
N PHE A 192 -6.44 -15.95 -2.48
CA PHE A 192 -7.42 -15.19 -3.26
C PHE A 192 -7.94 -13.97 -2.48
N GLN A 193 -8.18 -14.12 -1.18
CA GLN A 193 -8.59 -13.03 -0.31
C GLN A 193 -7.53 -11.91 -0.23
N VAL A 194 -6.23 -12.24 -0.32
CA VAL A 194 -5.16 -11.23 -0.40
C VAL A 194 -5.35 -10.33 -1.61
N VAL A 195 -5.65 -10.90 -2.78
CA VAL A 195 -5.88 -10.13 -4.00
C VAL A 195 -7.10 -9.23 -3.88
N GLU A 196 -8.21 -9.76 -3.36
CA GLU A 196 -9.44 -8.99 -3.18
C GLU A 196 -9.23 -7.82 -2.21
N THR A 197 -8.62 -8.07 -1.05
CA THR A 197 -8.35 -7.03 -0.06
C THR A 197 -7.39 -5.97 -0.59
N ALA A 198 -6.35 -6.36 -1.33
CA ALA A 198 -5.41 -5.41 -1.92
C ALA A 198 -6.08 -4.47 -2.93
N LEU A 199 -6.95 -5.02 -3.78
CA LEU A 199 -7.71 -4.23 -4.76
C LEU A 199 -8.74 -3.33 -4.08
N ASP A 200 -9.43 -3.80 -3.04
CA ASP A 200 -10.35 -2.99 -2.24
C ASP A 200 -9.65 -1.79 -1.60
N VAL A 201 -8.46 -2.01 -1.01
CA VAL A 201 -7.63 -0.93 -0.47
C VAL A 201 -7.20 0.06 -1.56
N ALA A 202 -6.81 -0.44 -2.75
CA ALA A 202 -6.44 0.41 -3.88
C ALA A 202 -7.62 1.28 -4.36
N GLU A 203 -8.82 0.72 -4.35
CA GLU A 203 -10.04 1.42 -4.76
C GLU A 203 -10.47 2.47 -3.74
N ARG A 204 -10.42 2.12 -2.44
CA ARG A 204 -10.71 3.07 -1.34
C ARG A 204 -9.77 4.28 -1.37
N ARG A 205 -8.49 4.11 -1.72
CA ARG A 205 -7.55 5.22 -1.85
C ARG A 205 -7.92 6.22 -2.94
N LYS A 206 -8.62 5.79 -3.99
CA LYS A 206 -9.08 6.66 -5.08
C LYS A 206 -10.37 7.43 -4.75
N GLN A 207 -11.06 7.06 -3.66
CA GLN A 207 -12.31 7.71 -3.30
C GLN A 207 -12.08 9.17 -2.94
N LYS A 208 -12.86 10.05 -3.56
CA LYS A 208 -12.92 11.48 -3.22
C LYS A 208 -14.07 11.71 -2.24
N ILE A 209 -13.72 12.20 -1.05
CA ILE A 209 -14.70 12.56 -0.02
C ILE A 209 -15.00 14.05 -0.14
N LYS A 210 -16.26 14.44 -0.11
CA LYS A 210 -16.65 15.85 -0.15
C LYS A 210 -16.10 16.57 1.08
N THR A 211 -15.57 17.76 0.87
CA THR A 211 -15.01 18.57 1.95
C THR A 211 -16.05 18.94 3.01
N SER A 212 -17.34 19.11 2.63
CA SER A 212 -18.44 19.29 3.57
C SER A 212 -18.54 18.13 4.56
N ASP A 213 -18.56 16.90 4.04
CA ASP A 213 -18.76 15.69 4.84
C ASP A 213 -17.57 15.46 5.80
N LEU A 214 -16.36 15.77 5.32
CA LEU A 214 -15.15 15.73 6.17
C LEU A 214 -15.20 16.73 7.31
N ASN A 215 -15.69 17.96 7.06
CA ASN A 215 -15.76 18.99 8.09
C ASN A 215 -16.93 18.77 9.07
N GLU A 216 -18.04 18.19 8.63
CA GLU A 216 -19.13 17.75 9.50
C GLU A 216 -18.63 16.64 10.45
N PHE A 217 -17.98 15.61 9.90
CA PHE A 217 -17.35 14.55 10.71
C PHE A 217 -16.31 15.10 11.68
N LEU A 218 -15.46 16.05 11.24
CA LEU A 218 -14.49 16.70 12.10
C LEU A 218 -15.17 17.42 13.29
N ALA A 219 -16.25 18.14 13.05
CA ALA A 219 -16.96 18.85 14.11
C ALA A 219 -17.48 17.87 15.17
N GLU A 220 -18.12 16.77 14.76
CA GLU A 220 -18.57 15.72 15.68
C GLU A 220 -17.42 15.05 16.46
N ALA A 221 -16.32 14.78 15.76
CA ALA A 221 -15.14 14.16 16.38
C ALA A 221 -14.50 15.06 17.44
N LEU A 222 -14.43 16.38 17.18
CA LEU A 222 -13.91 17.38 18.12
C LEU A 222 -14.79 17.59 19.32
N GLU A 223 -16.11 17.45 19.19
CA GLU A 223 -17.04 17.47 20.32
C GLU A 223 -16.86 16.27 21.24
N LYS A 224 -16.67 15.07 20.66
CA LYS A 224 -16.48 13.83 21.42
C LYS A 224 -15.08 13.69 22.05
N SER A 225 -14.06 14.18 21.35
CA SER A 225 -12.66 14.06 21.76
C SER A 225 -11.85 15.29 21.35
N PRO A 226 -11.91 16.38 22.15
CA PRO A 226 -11.16 17.59 21.84
C PRO A 226 -9.64 17.32 21.91
N PRO A 227 -8.85 17.98 21.01
CA PRO A 227 -7.40 17.79 20.99
C PRO A 227 -6.76 18.28 22.30
N ALA A 228 -5.68 17.61 22.71
CA ALA A 228 -4.92 18.00 23.88
C ALA A 228 -4.33 19.42 23.72
N SER A 229 -4.25 20.15 24.82
CA SER A 229 -3.61 21.48 24.82
C SER A 229 -2.10 21.35 24.56
N TYR A 230 -1.56 22.23 23.70
CA TYR A 230 -0.14 22.33 23.44
C TYR A 230 0.43 23.57 24.16
N LYS A 231 1.40 23.39 25.06
CA LYS A 231 2.01 24.47 25.88
C LYS A 231 0.96 25.37 26.56
N GLY A 232 -0.08 24.77 27.14
CA GLY A 232 -1.16 25.49 27.84
C GLY A 232 -2.15 26.23 26.94
N LYS A 233 -2.05 26.10 25.61
CA LYS A 233 -2.97 26.70 24.65
C LYS A 233 -3.87 25.61 24.04
N LEU A 234 -5.17 25.89 23.95
CA LEU A 234 -6.12 25.00 23.27
C LEU A 234 -5.81 24.98 21.77
N VAL A 235 -5.66 23.77 21.22
CA VAL A 235 -5.54 23.57 19.79
C VAL A 235 -6.92 23.62 19.16
N LYS A 236 -7.12 24.51 18.19
CA LYS A 236 -8.37 24.62 17.41
C LYS A 236 -8.10 24.14 15.99
N ILE A 237 -8.70 23.03 15.61
CA ILE A 237 -8.73 22.56 14.23
C ILE A 237 -9.97 23.21 13.59
N LYS A 238 -9.76 24.01 12.54
CA LYS A 238 -10.83 24.79 11.93
C LYS A 238 -11.37 24.16 10.66
N TYR A 239 -10.56 23.37 9.99
CA TYR A 239 -10.88 22.88 8.64
C TYR A 239 -10.02 21.68 8.27
N VAL A 240 -10.60 20.74 7.52
CA VAL A 240 -9.93 19.59 6.93
C VAL A 240 -10.32 19.44 5.46
N ASN A 241 -9.37 19.05 4.62
CA ASN A 241 -9.63 18.63 3.25
C ASN A 241 -8.81 17.38 2.91
N GLN A 242 -9.29 16.64 1.92
CA GLN A 242 -8.54 15.51 1.39
C GLN A 242 -7.48 16.01 0.43
N VAL A 243 -6.23 15.56 0.62
CA VAL A 243 -5.13 15.81 -0.31
C VAL A 243 -5.15 14.71 -1.38
N PRO A 244 -4.98 15.02 -2.68
CA PRO A 244 -4.82 14.01 -3.73
C PRO A 244 -3.66 13.07 -3.39
N THR A 245 -3.85 11.77 -3.57
CA THR A 245 -2.82 10.72 -3.35
C THR A 245 -2.18 10.32 -4.67
#